data_ada1101529b71c2efc5737a01bd241c7
#
_entry.id   ada1101529b71c2efc5737a01bd241c7
#
_cell.length_a   1.000
_cell.length_b   1.000
_cell.length_c   1.000
_cell.angle_alpha   90.00
_cell.angle_beta   90.00
_cell.angle_gamma   90.00
#
_symmetry.space_group_name_H-M   'P 1'
#
loop_
_entity.id
_entity.type
_entity.pdbx_description
1 polymer ?
#
loop_
_entity_poly.entity_id
_entity_poly.type
_entity_poly.pdbx_seq_one_letter_code
_entity_poly.pdbx_strand_id
1 'polypeptide(L)' 'MTLGEFILHLKHKSISIRVLGFESDNLLYNGDVGGYLHWIYRSDYDKSEIYQIQFSSNDIMLIYLEGE' A
#
# COMPACT_ATOMS: atom_id res chain seq x y z
N MET A 1 -10.48 7.06 -0.18
CA MET A 1 -9.95 6.27 0.97
C MET A 1 -8.44 6.43 1.01
N THR A 2 -7.90 6.76 2.15
CA THR A 2 -6.45 6.86 2.31
C THR A 2 -5.81 5.49 2.45
N LEU A 3 -4.50 5.42 2.20
CA LEU A 3 -3.74 4.19 2.39
C LEU A 3 -3.86 3.67 3.82
N GLY A 4 -3.70 4.56 4.80
CA GLY A 4 -3.78 4.17 6.21
C GLY A 4 -5.13 3.57 6.56
N GLU A 5 -6.22 4.20 6.11
CA GLU A 5 -7.56 3.67 6.33
C GLU A 5 -7.74 2.28 5.71
N PHE A 6 -7.28 2.12 4.47
CA PHE A 6 -7.42 0.85 3.76
C PHE A 6 -6.66 -0.27 4.46
N ILE A 7 -5.41 -0.02 4.85
CA ILE A 7 -4.56 -1.03 5.50
C ILE A 7 -5.19 -1.51 6.80
N LEU A 8 -5.82 -0.62 7.57
CA LEU A 8 -6.46 -0.97 8.82
C LEU A 8 -7.68 -1.88 8.64
N HIS A 9 -8.27 -1.88 7.45
CA HIS A 9 -9.41 -2.75 7.14
C HIS A 9 -9.00 -4.15 6.70
N LEU A 10 -7.72 -4.39 6.42
CA LEU A 10 -7.25 -5.70 6.00
C LEU A 10 -7.09 -6.60 7.21
N LYS A 11 -7.82 -7.73 7.20
CA LYS A 11 -7.89 -8.64 8.36
C LYS A 11 -6.64 -9.48 8.54
N HIS A 12 -5.94 -9.79 7.45
CA HIS A 12 -4.82 -10.72 7.49
C HIS A 12 -3.51 -9.96 7.27
N LYS A 13 -2.66 -9.99 8.28
CA LYS A 13 -1.37 -9.29 8.23
C LYS A 13 -0.37 -9.95 7.28
N SER A 14 -0.65 -11.17 6.83
CA SER A 14 0.20 -11.88 5.90
C SER A 14 -0.08 -11.55 4.44
N ILE A 15 -1.07 -10.73 4.15
CA ILE A 15 -1.36 -10.31 2.77
C ILE A 15 -0.15 -9.56 2.23
N SER A 16 0.34 -10.00 1.06
CA SER A 16 1.46 -9.34 0.39
C SER A 16 0.96 -8.13 -0.37
N ILE A 17 1.63 -6.99 -0.16
CA ILE A 17 1.26 -5.74 -0.81
C ILE A 17 2.48 -5.06 -1.40
N ARG A 18 2.25 -4.28 -2.46
CA ARG A 18 3.22 -3.32 -2.99
C ARG A 18 2.51 -1.99 -3.10
N VAL A 19 3.09 -0.97 -2.50
CA VAL A 19 2.57 0.40 -2.57
C VAL A 19 3.43 1.18 -3.55
N LEU A 20 2.78 1.76 -4.55
CA LEU A 20 3.47 2.48 -5.62
C LEU A 20 2.85 3.86 -5.80
N GLY A 21 3.67 4.80 -6.27
CA GLY A 21 3.16 6.09 -6.70
C GLY A 21 2.53 5.95 -8.09
N PHE A 22 1.33 6.47 -8.28
CA PHE A 22 0.66 6.36 -9.57
C PHE A 22 1.39 7.15 -10.65
N GLU A 23 1.83 8.36 -10.34
CA GLU A 23 2.48 9.23 -11.31
C GLU A 23 3.93 8.82 -11.59
N SER A 24 4.69 8.52 -10.53
CA SER A 24 6.11 8.21 -10.65
C SER A 24 6.40 6.74 -10.93
N ASP A 25 5.44 5.87 -10.62
CA ASP A 25 5.61 4.42 -10.67
C ASP A 25 6.73 3.93 -9.73
N ASN A 26 7.10 4.75 -8.75
CA ASN A 26 8.10 4.37 -7.77
C ASN A 26 7.52 3.40 -6.75
N LEU A 27 8.30 2.38 -6.39
CA LEU A 27 7.93 1.45 -5.33
C LEU A 27 8.19 2.12 -3.98
N LEU A 28 7.11 2.34 -3.22
CA LEU A 28 7.20 3.01 -1.92
C LEU A 28 7.27 2.01 -0.76
N TYR A 29 6.64 0.86 -0.91
CA TYR A 29 6.71 -0.21 0.07
C TYR A 29 6.49 -1.55 -0.63
N ASN A 30 7.22 -2.57 -0.16
CA ASN A 30 7.09 -3.94 -0.67
C ASN A 30 7.24 -4.90 0.52
N GLY A 31 6.17 -5.62 0.81
CA GLY A 31 6.17 -6.56 1.92
C GLY A 31 4.75 -7.00 2.22
N ASP A 32 4.48 -7.34 3.47
CA ASP A 32 3.14 -7.71 3.88
C ASP A 32 2.50 -6.60 4.72
N VAL A 33 1.20 -6.76 5.01
CA VAL A 33 0.44 -5.81 5.81
C VAL A 33 1.05 -5.65 7.19
N GLY A 34 1.48 -6.75 7.81
CA GLY A 34 2.11 -6.70 9.14
C GLY A 34 3.38 -5.87 9.12
N GLY A 35 4.22 -6.07 8.10
CA GLY A 35 5.44 -5.27 7.93
C GLY A 35 5.14 -3.80 7.72
N TYR A 36 4.12 -3.48 6.94
CA TYR A 36 3.71 -2.09 6.74
C TYR A 36 3.34 -1.43 8.08
N LEU A 37 2.58 -2.13 8.92
CA LEU A 37 2.16 -1.58 10.21
C LEU A 37 3.32 -1.30 11.15
N HIS A 38 4.47 -1.95 10.94
CA HIS A 38 5.70 -1.71 11.70
C HIS A 38 6.68 -0.78 10.98
N TRP A 39 6.36 -0.33 9.78
CA TRP A 39 7.24 0.54 9.00
C TRP A 39 7.24 1.94 9.60
N ILE A 40 8.41 2.41 10.01
CA ILE A 40 8.51 3.68 10.73
C ILE A 40 8.15 4.90 9.88
N TYR A 41 8.23 4.76 8.56
CA TYR A 41 7.92 5.86 7.63
C TYR A 41 6.52 5.78 7.04
N ARG A 42 5.68 4.87 7.53
CA ARG A 42 4.33 4.71 6.97
C ARG A 42 3.51 5.99 7.05
N SER A 43 3.76 6.83 8.06
CA SER A 43 3.05 8.09 8.23
C SER A 43 3.25 9.05 7.06
N ASP A 44 4.31 8.88 6.29
CA ASP A 44 4.56 9.70 5.10
C ASP A 44 3.50 9.47 4.03
N TYR A 45 2.90 8.29 4.01
CA TYR A 45 1.97 7.88 2.97
C TYR A 45 0.58 7.51 3.49
N ASP A 46 0.39 7.45 4.81
CA ASP A 46 -0.89 7.04 5.41
C ASP A 46 -2.05 7.92 4.98
N LYS A 47 -1.79 9.21 4.74
CA LYS A 47 -2.81 10.17 4.34
C LYS A 47 -2.98 10.29 2.83
N SER A 48 -2.16 9.60 2.06
CA SER A 48 -2.27 9.63 0.59
C SER A 48 -3.51 8.89 0.15
N GLU A 49 -4.23 9.46 -0.81
CA GLU A 49 -5.42 8.82 -1.37
C GLU A 49 -5.03 7.68 -2.29
N ILE A 50 -5.78 6.60 -2.22
CA ILE A 50 -5.59 5.47 -3.12
C ILE A 50 -6.24 5.82 -4.46
N TYR A 51 -5.45 5.71 -5.53
CA TYR A 51 -5.94 5.90 -6.88
C TYR A 51 -6.55 4.62 -7.43
N GLN A 52 -5.84 3.51 -7.27
CA GLN A 52 -6.23 2.24 -7.88
C GLN A 52 -5.63 1.06 -7.10
N ILE A 53 -6.35 -0.04 -7.08
CA ILE A 53 -5.87 -1.31 -6.50
C ILE A 53 -5.97 -2.36 -7.58
N GLN A 54 -4.88 -3.12 -7.76
CA GLN A 54 -4.81 -4.22 -8.71
C GLN A 54 -4.23 -5.45 -8.01
N PHE A 55 -4.47 -6.62 -8.57
CA PHE A 55 -3.84 -7.85 -8.11
C PHE A 55 -2.92 -8.38 -9.21
N SER A 56 -1.69 -8.71 -8.83
CA SER A 56 -0.75 -9.35 -9.74
C SER A 56 -1.08 -10.83 -9.87
N SER A 57 -0.46 -11.49 -10.86
CA SER A 57 -0.62 -12.92 -11.06
C SER A 57 -0.09 -13.77 -9.90
N ASN A 58 0.69 -13.17 -8.99
CA ASN A 58 1.26 -13.84 -7.81
C ASN A 58 0.49 -13.52 -6.53
N ASP A 59 -0.76 -13.07 -6.66
CA ASP A 59 -1.63 -12.72 -5.53
C ASP A 59 -1.07 -11.59 -4.66
N ILE A 60 -0.25 -10.72 -5.25
CA ILE A 60 0.25 -9.53 -4.57
C ILE A 60 -0.70 -8.38 -4.89
N MET A 61 -1.17 -7.71 -3.85
CA MET A 61 -2.02 -6.53 -4.02
C MET A 61 -1.16 -5.32 -4.35
N LEU A 62 -1.43 -4.69 -5.50
CA LEU A 62 -0.73 -3.48 -5.94
C LEU A 62 -1.61 -2.29 -5.60
N ILE A 63 -1.11 -1.38 -4.77
CA ILE A 63 -1.84 -0.19 -4.33
C ILE A 63 -1.14 1.03 -4.90
N TYR A 64 -1.84 1.76 -5.78
CA TYR A 64 -1.32 2.97 -6.41
C TYR A 64 -1.88 4.19 -5.69
N LEU A 65 -0.99 5.12 -5.32
CA LEU A 65 -1.35 6.33 -4.58
C LEU A 65 -1.37 7.54 -5.50
N GLU A 66 -2.38 8.41 -5.31
CA GLU A 66 -2.46 9.69 -6.01
C GLU A 66 -1.34 10.61 -5.55
N GLY A 67 -0.80 11.39 -6.48
CA GLY A 67 0.17 12.43 -6.17
C GLY A 67 1.56 11.94 -5.84
N GLU A 68 1.77 10.64 -5.90
CA GLU A 68 3.08 10.02 -5.63
C GLU A 68 3.60 9.31 -6.90
#